data_f4fb91c4e5605034c39d4152902e708d
#
_entry.id   f4fb91c4e5605034c39d4152902e708d
#
_cell.length_a   1.000
_cell.length_b   1.000
_cell.length_c   1.000
_cell.angle_alpha   90.00
_cell.angle_beta   90.00
_cell.angle_gamma   90.00
#
_symmetry.space_group_name_H-M   'P 1'
#
loop_
_entity.id
_entity.type
_entity.pdbx_description
1 polymer ?
#
loop_
_entity_poly.entity_id
_entity_poly.type
_entity_poly.pdbx_seq_one_letter_code
_entity_poly.pdbx_strand_id
1 'polypeptide(L)'
;MIPKKIHYFWFGGNEKPKSVQKCINSWKKYCPDYEIIEWNETNFDIHCMPFVEQAYEAKKYAFVSDVARLMVVYEYGGIYMDTDVEVIKPLDDLLENRAYMSFENNENINTGQGFGAEAGLPFFKEHIDAYRNWNFINDDGTYNQIGCPKVATDLFKTKCIFLDGSEQTVCD
;
A
#
# COMPACT_ATOMS: atom_id res chain seq x y z
N MET A 1 -12.42 8.67 -10.71
CA MET A 1 -13.00 7.96 -9.55
C MET A 1 -12.24 6.68 -9.26
N ILE A 2 -11.97 6.42 -8.01
CA ILE A 2 -11.28 5.19 -7.56
C ILE A 2 -12.19 3.99 -7.81
N PRO A 3 -11.72 2.89 -8.44
CA PRO A 3 -12.52 1.68 -8.65
C PRO A 3 -12.93 1.01 -7.33
N LYS A 4 -14.10 0.36 -7.30
CA LYS A 4 -14.59 -0.44 -6.17
C LYS A 4 -13.83 -1.77 -6.02
N LYS A 5 -12.54 -1.66 -5.73
CA LYS A 5 -11.63 -2.78 -5.50
C LYS A 5 -10.89 -2.59 -4.18
N ILE A 6 -10.73 -3.67 -3.43
CA ILE A 6 -9.88 -3.71 -2.22
C ILE A 6 -8.79 -4.74 -2.48
N HIS A 7 -7.55 -4.29 -2.44
CA HIS A 7 -6.35 -5.11 -2.59
C HIS A 7 -5.72 -5.37 -1.22
N TYR A 8 -5.28 -6.59 -0.99
CA TYR A 8 -4.45 -6.94 0.15
C TYR A 8 -3.45 -8.03 -0.22
N PHE A 9 -2.39 -8.17 0.56
CA PHE A 9 -1.36 -9.19 0.34
C PHE A 9 -1.35 -10.22 1.46
N TRP A 10 -1.14 -11.49 1.06
CA TRP A 10 -0.92 -12.59 1.99
C TRP A 10 0.11 -13.56 1.42
N PHE A 11 1.39 -13.31 1.72
CA PHE A 11 2.50 -14.13 1.25
C PHE A 11 2.83 -15.28 2.20
N GLY A 12 3.54 -16.31 1.69
CA GLY A 12 4.08 -17.43 2.45
C GLY A 12 3.10 -18.57 2.71
N GLY A 13 1.88 -18.52 2.17
CA GLY A 13 0.92 -19.64 2.17
C GLY A 13 0.39 -20.11 3.53
N ASN A 14 0.65 -19.36 4.62
CA ASN A 14 0.15 -19.70 5.94
C ASN A 14 -1.36 -19.46 6.07
N GLU A 15 -2.02 -20.20 6.97
CA GLU A 15 -3.42 -19.94 7.31
C GLU A 15 -3.58 -18.53 7.92
N LYS A 16 -4.62 -17.81 7.50
CA LYS A 16 -4.93 -16.49 8.04
C LYS A 16 -5.46 -16.57 9.46
N PRO A 17 -4.84 -15.89 10.42
CA PRO A 17 -5.34 -15.82 11.80
C PRO A 17 -6.77 -15.28 11.88
N LYS A 18 -7.48 -15.58 12.97
CA LYS A 18 -8.87 -15.10 13.20
C LYS A 18 -8.96 -13.56 13.17
N SER A 19 -7.93 -12.85 13.61
CA SER A 19 -7.86 -11.39 13.54
C SER A 19 -7.90 -10.88 12.11
N VAL A 20 -7.09 -11.46 11.21
CA VAL A 20 -7.08 -11.15 9.78
C VAL A 20 -8.43 -11.46 9.14
N GLN A 21 -8.99 -12.64 9.44
CA GLN A 21 -10.31 -13.01 8.94
C GLN A 21 -11.40 -12.03 9.39
N LYS A 22 -11.33 -11.53 10.64
CA LYS A 22 -12.24 -10.50 11.16
C LYS A 22 -12.16 -9.22 10.34
N CYS A 23 -10.95 -8.74 10.03
CA CYS A 23 -10.75 -7.55 9.21
C CYS A 23 -11.33 -7.73 7.80
N ILE A 24 -11.01 -8.82 7.11
CA ILE A 24 -11.54 -9.12 5.77
C ILE A 24 -13.08 -9.24 5.80
N ASN A 25 -13.65 -9.83 6.84
CA ASN A 25 -15.12 -9.91 6.98
C ASN A 25 -15.75 -8.53 7.19
N SER A 26 -15.05 -7.59 7.84
CA SER A 26 -15.53 -6.20 7.94
C SER A 26 -15.58 -5.52 6.57
N TRP A 27 -14.60 -5.76 5.71
CA TRP A 27 -14.60 -5.23 4.34
C TRP A 27 -15.80 -5.73 3.54
N LYS A 28 -16.08 -7.05 3.59
CA LYS A 28 -17.25 -7.64 2.94
C LYS A 28 -18.57 -7.09 3.47
N LYS A 29 -18.61 -6.77 4.77
CA LYS A 29 -19.82 -6.25 5.42
C LYS A 29 -20.12 -4.81 5.01
N TYR A 30 -19.10 -3.93 4.98
CA TYR A 30 -19.30 -2.51 4.75
C TYR A 30 -19.09 -2.09 3.29
N CYS A 31 -18.46 -2.94 2.48
CA CYS A 31 -18.21 -2.74 1.05
C CYS A 31 -18.67 -3.96 0.25
N PRO A 32 -19.98 -4.35 0.32
CA PRO A 32 -20.46 -5.61 -0.24
C PRO A 32 -20.40 -5.70 -1.76
N ASP A 33 -20.31 -4.57 -2.45
CA ASP A 33 -20.22 -4.44 -3.91
C ASP A 33 -18.79 -4.18 -4.41
N TYR A 34 -17.78 -4.27 -3.51
CA TYR A 34 -16.38 -4.16 -3.89
C TYR A 34 -15.80 -5.54 -4.22
N GLU A 35 -14.95 -5.57 -5.25
CA GLU A 35 -14.11 -6.73 -5.54
C GLU A 35 -12.95 -6.77 -4.54
N ILE A 36 -12.87 -7.82 -3.70
CA ILE A 36 -11.78 -8.00 -2.74
C ILE A 36 -10.77 -8.97 -3.33
N ILE A 37 -9.55 -8.50 -3.57
CA ILE A 37 -8.51 -9.21 -4.31
C ILE A 37 -7.36 -9.54 -3.35
N GLU A 38 -7.11 -10.83 -3.19
CA GLU A 38 -5.92 -11.34 -2.50
C GLU A 38 -4.75 -11.47 -3.46
N TRP A 39 -3.64 -10.86 -3.10
CA TRP A 39 -2.38 -11.00 -3.81
C TRP A 39 -1.40 -11.86 -3.00
N ASN A 40 -0.67 -12.70 -3.70
CA ASN A 40 0.36 -13.55 -3.14
C ASN A 40 1.37 -13.95 -4.24
N GLU A 41 2.31 -14.82 -3.93
CA GLU A 41 3.34 -15.30 -4.86
C GLU A 41 2.83 -16.04 -6.11
N THR A 42 1.54 -16.36 -6.18
CA THR A 42 0.96 -17.03 -7.36
C THR A 42 0.43 -16.07 -8.41
N ASN A 43 0.16 -14.81 -8.02
CA ASN A 43 -0.45 -13.81 -8.89
C ASN A 43 0.23 -12.44 -8.85
N PHE A 44 1.28 -12.28 -8.04
CA PHE A 44 2.15 -11.12 -8.01
C PHE A 44 3.59 -11.54 -8.34
N ASP A 45 4.25 -10.80 -9.24
CA ASP A 45 5.64 -11.07 -9.62
C ASP A 45 6.60 -10.60 -8.52
N ILE A 46 7.05 -11.53 -7.69
CA ILE A 46 8.01 -11.27 -6.61
C ILE A 46 9.42 -10.94 -7.12
N HIS A 47 9.71 -11.15 -8.40
CA HIS A 47 11.00 -10.85 -9.04
C HIS A 47 10.99 -9.50 -9.79
N CYS A 48 9.94 -8.69 -9.63
CA CYS A 48 9.75 -7.43 -10.33
C CYS A 48 10.86 -6.38 -10.08
N MET A 49 11.56 -6.48 -8.95
CA MET A 49 12.74 -5.67 -8.63
C MET A 49 13.57 -6.28 -7.49
N PRO A 50 14.88 -5.93 -7.37
CA PRO A 50 15.80 -6.52 -6.39
C PRO A 50 15.30 -6.38 -4.94
N PHE A 51 14.77 -5.23 -4.55
CA PHE A 51 14.24 -5.00 -3.20
C PHE A 51 13.13 -5.99 -2.84
N VAL A 52 12.17 -6.20 -3.73
CA VAL A 52 11.03 -7.10 -3.53
C VAL A 52 11.50 -8.55 -3.43
N GLU A 53 12.34 -9.01 -4.37
CA GLU A 53 12.86 -10.37 -4.42
C GLU A 53 13.64 -10.72 -3.14
N GLN A 54 14.59 -9.87 -2.76
CA GLN A 54 15.41 -10.06 -1.56
C GLN A 54 14.57 -10.04 -0.26
N ALA A 55 13.58 -9.14 -0.18
CA ALA A 55 12.67 -9.10 0.97
C ALA A 55 11.81 -10.37 1.07
N TYR A 56 11.35 -10.90 -0.08
CA TYR A 56 10.59 -12.14 -0.13
C TYR A 56 11.45 -13.35 0.28
N GLU A 57 12.67 -13.50 -0.26
CA GLU A 57 13.61 -14.56 0.10
C GLU A 57 13.98 -14.53 1.60
N ALA A 58 14.12 -13.32 2.16
CA ALA A 58 14.34 -13.11 3.59
C ALA A 58 13.06 -13.34 4.44
N LYS A 59 11.92 -13.68 3.84
CA LYS A 59 10.61 -13.84 4.49
C LYS A 59 10.15 -12.58 5.22
N LYS A 60 10.55 -11.42 4.74
CA LYS A 60 10.16 -10.10 5.27
C LYS A 60 8.99 -9.54 4.47
N TYR A 61 7.86 -10.23 4.53
CA TYR A 61 6.70 -9.99 3.67
C TYR A 61 6.07 -8.60 3.82
N ALA A 62 6.23 -7.95 4.98
CA ALA A 62 5.81 -6.56 5.15
C ALA A 62 6.52 -5.62 4.15
N PHE A 63 7.84 -5.79 3.95
CA PHE A 63 8.60 -4.98 2.99
C PHE A 63 8.30 -5.35 1.53
N VAL A 64 7.93 -6.59 1.25
CA VAL A 64 7.40 -6.98 -0.06
C VAL A 64 6.12 -6.19 -0.35
N SER A 65 5.19 -6.17 0.61
CA SER A 65 3.91 -5.47 0.45
C SER A 65 4.05 -3.95 0.40
N ASP A 66 5.12 -3.36 0.97
CA ASP A 66 5.38 -1.92 0.89
C ASP A 66 5.53 -1.42 -0.56
N VAL A 67 6.09 -2.23 -1.43
CA VAL A 67 6.24 -1.93 -2.86
C VAL A 67 5.05 -2.47 -3.66
N ALA A 68 4.68 -3.72 -3.39
CA ALA A 68 3.65 -4.42 -4.15
C ALA A 68 2.29 -3.69 -4.09
N ARG A 69 1.94 -3.10 -2.93
CA ARG A 69 0.70 -2.30 -2.77
C ARG A 69 0.65 -1.10 -3.71
N LEU A 70 1.78 -0.43 -3.91
CA LEU A 70 1.88 0.70 -4.83
C LEU A 70 1.69 0.25 -6.28
N MET A 71 2.30 -0.89 -6.64
CA MET A 71 2.26 -1.44 -7.99
C MET A 71 0.83 -1.85 -8.38
N VAL A 72 0.13 -2.59 -7.51
CA VAL A 72 -1.23 -3.05 -7.84
C VAL A 72 -2.23 -1.88 -7.89
N VAL A 73 -2.11 -0.89 -7.00
CA VAL A 73 -2.98 0.30 -7.05
C VAL A 73 -2.64 1.16 -8.26
N TYR A 74 -1.36 1.29 -8.63
CA TYR A 74 -0.98 2.00 -9.85
C TYR A 74 -1.55 1.32 -11.10
N GLU A 75 -1.50 -0.01 -11.17
CA GLU A 75 -1.92 -0.75 -12.37
C GLU A 75 -3.46 -0.88 -12.47
N TYR A 76 -4.13 -1.19 -11.36
CA TYR A 76 -5.55 -1.54 -11.37
C TYR A 76 -6.47 -0.47 -10.79
N GLY A 77 -5.92 0.53 -10.11
CA GLY A 77 -6.69 1.42 -9.25
C GLY A 77 -7.34 0.67 -8.10
N GLY A 78 -8.05 1.38 -7.23
CA GLY A 78 -8.74 0.79 -6.07
C GLY A 78 -8.10 1.21 -4.75
N ILE A 79 -8.45 0.48 -3.70
CA ILE A 79 -8.02 0.72 -2.33
C ILE A 79 -7.10 -0.41 -1.90
N TYR A 80 -5.96 -0.08 -1.30
CA TYR A 80 -5.13 -1.04 -0.58
C TYR A 80 -5.38 -0.93 0.93
N MET A 81 -5.41 -2.07 1.61
CA MET A 81 -5.44 -2.15 3.08
C MET A 81 -4.51 -3.24 3.59
N ASP A 82 -3.82 -2.96 4.69
CA ASP A 82 -3.14 -4.01 5.47
C ASP A 82 -4.17 -4.94 6.11
N THR A 83 -3.78 -6.18 6.34
CA THR A 83 -4.70 -7.24 6.80
C THR A 83 -5.13 -7.11 8.27
N ASP A 84 -4.61 -6.13 8.99
CA ASP A 84 -5.00 -5.77 10.36
C ASP A 84 -5.92 -4.54 10.43
N VAL A 85 -6.34 -4.01 9.26
CA VAL A 85 -7.26 -2.87 9.16
C VAL A 85 -8.71 -3.34 9.17
N GLU A 86 -9.49 -2.90 10.15
CA GLU A 86 -10.94 -3.14 10.25
C GLU A 86 -11.71 -1.96 9.64
N VAL A 87 -12.61 -2.24 8.69
CA VAL A 87 -13.53 -1.23 8.14
C VAL A 87 -14.78 -1.16 9.03
N ILE A 88 -15.16 0.05 9.44
CA ILE A 88 -16.29 0.29 10.37
C ILE A 88 -17.45 1.07 9.73
N LYS A 89 -17.28 1.55 8.49
CA LYS A 89 -18.30 2.25 7.69
C LYS A 89 -18.02 2.09 6.20
N PRO A 90 -19.01 2.30 5.31
CA PRO A 90 -18.77 2.31 3.86
C PRO A 90 -17.64 3.26 3.46
N LEU A 91 -16.94 2.92 2.38
CA LEU A 91 -15.80 3.69 1.85
C LEU A 91 -16.14 4.50 0.60
N ASP A 92 -17.43 4.53 0.21
CA ASP A 92 -17.87 5.14 -1.06
C ASP A 92 -17.49 6.61 -1.17
N ASP A 93 -17.56 7.37 -0.07
CA ASP A 93 -17.20 8.79 -0.05
C ASP A 93 -15.73 9.04 -0.46
N LEU A 94 -14.85 8.07 -0.22
CA LEU A 94 -13.43 8.16 -0.58
C LEU A 94 -13.20 7.97 -2.08
N LEU A 95 -14.11 7.30 -2.77
CA LEU A 95 -13.97 6.96 -4.20
C LEU A 95 -14.13 8.17 -5.12
N GLU A 96 -14.71 9.26 -4.64
CA GLU A 96 -14.88 10.49 -5.41
C GLU A 96 -13.56 11.20 -5.69
N ASN A 97 -12.55 10.93 -4.87
CA ASN A 97 -11.21 11.46 -5.06
C ASN A 97 -10.48 10.76 -6.21
N ARG A 98 -9.46 11.42 -6.77
CA ARG A 98 -8.50 10.77 -7.69
C ARG A 98 -7.54 9.86 -6.94
N ALA A 99 -7.13 10.28 -5.74
CA ALA A 99 -6.40 9.48 -4.77
C ALA A 99 -6.65 10.02 -3.36
N TYR A 100 -6.45 9.17 -2.36
CA TYR A 100 -6.38 9.58 -0.95
C TYR A 100 -5.31 8.77 -0.22
N MET A 101 -4.74 9.37 0.81
CA MET A 101 -3.83 8.74 1.76
C MET A 101 -4.16 9.25 3.16
N SER A 102 -3.76 8.52 4.17
CA SER A 102 -3.88 8.92 5.57
C SER A 102 -2.54 9.36 6.15
N PHE A 103 -2.60 10.05 7.27
CA PHE A 103 -1.43 10.31 8.09
C PHE A 103 -1.22 9.18 9.11
N GLU A 104 0.03 8.80 9.35
CA GLU A 104 0.41 7.97 10.50
C GLU A 104 0.46 8.83 11.78
N ASN A 105 0.94 10.05 11.63
CA ASN A 105 1.04 11.09 12.63
C ASN A 105 1.02 12.45 11.91
N ASN A 106 1.21 13.55 12.64
CA ASN A 106 1.15 14.89 12.05
C ASN A 106 2.24 15.19 11.00
N GLU A 107 3.22 14.31 10.81
CA GLU A 107 4.37 14.56 9.96
C GLU A 107 4.57 13.52 8.85
N ASN A 108 3.98 12.34 9.00
CA ASN A 108 4.23 11.21 8.10
C ASN A 108 2.96 10.69 7.44
N ILE A 109 3.05 10.45 6.13
CA ILE A 109 2.02 9.77 5.35
C ILE A 109 2.11 8.27 5.60
N ASN A 110 0.96 7.63 5.81
CA ASN A 110 0.87 6.19 5.97
C ASN A 110 0.23 5.55 4.74
N THR A 111 0.93 4.58 4.15
CA THR A 111 0.42 3.76 3.04
C THR A 111 -0.04 2.37 3.48
N GLY A 112 0.06 2.03 4.77
CA GLY A 112 -0.36 0.73 5.32
C GLY A 112 -1.81 0.69 5.78
N GLN A 113 -2.27 1.71 6.49
CA GLN A 113 -3.63 1.75 7.04
C GLN A 113 -4.74 1.73 5.98
N GLY A 114 -4.42 2.15 4.77
CA GLY A 114 -5.34 2.22 3.65
C GLY A 114 -5.10 3.48 2.84
N PHE A 115 -4.92 3.31 1.57
CA PHE A 115 -4.90 4.37 0.59
C PHE A 115 -5.62 3.91 -0.67
N GLY A 116 -6.08 4.85 -1.47
CA GLY A 116 -6.73 4.51 -2.73
C GLY A 116 -6.37 5.48 -3.83
N ALA A 117 -6.43 4.99 -5.06
CA ALA A 117 -6.17 5.81 -6.23
C ALA A 117 -6.86 5.29 -7.49
N GLU A 118 -7.05 6.20 -8.46
CA GLU A 118 -7.24 5.84 -9.86
C GLU A 118 -5.98 5.15 -10.39
N ALA A 119 -6.15 4.27 -11.38
CA ALA A 119 -5.00 3.66 -12.04
C ALA A 119 -4.16 4.70 -12.79
N GLY A 120 -2.85 4.47 -12.85
CA GLY A 120 -1.93 5.23 -13.67
C GLY A 120 -1.55 6.62 -13.15
N LEU A 121 -1.84 6.97 -11.89
CA LEU A 121 -1.44 8.27 -11.35
C LEU A 121 0.08 8.40 -11.25
N PRO A 122 0.68 9.48 -11.79
CA PRO A 122 2.13 9.66 -11.85
C PRO A 122 2.83 9.60 -10.49
N PHE A 123 2.19 10.10 -9.43
CA PHE A 123 2.72 10.05 -8.07
C PHE A 123 3.10 8.63 -7.64
N PHE A 124 2.23 7.64 -7.92
CA PHE A 124 2.51 6.24 -7.56
C PHE A 124 3.62 5.65 -8.40
N LYS A 125 3.75 6.06 -9.66
CA LYS A 125 4.88 5.66 -10.51
C LYS A 125 6.21 6.16 -9.93
N GLU A 126 6.28 7.42 -9.54
CA GLU A 126 7.46 8.00 -8.90
C GLU A 126 7.78 7.30 -7.57
N HIS A 127 6.75 6.96 -6.79
CA HIS A 127 6.92 6.24 -5.53
C HIS A 127 7.48 4.82 -5.75
N ILE A 128 6.99 4.08 -6.74
CA ILE A 128 7.53 2.77 -7.14
C ILE A 128 8.98 2.93 -7.60
N ASP A 129 9.27 3.93 -8.43
CA ASP A 129 10.62 4.18 -8.96
C ASP A 129 11.64 4.52 -7.87
N ALA A 130 11.22 5.06 -6.73
CA ALA A 130 12.08 5.30 -5.58
C ALA A 130 12.72 3.99 -5.05
N TYR A 131 12.03 2.87 -5.18
CA TYR A 131 12.53 1.55 -4.76
C TYR A 131 13.34 0.82 -5.83
N ARG A 132 13.28 1.26 -7.11
CA ARG A 132 13.78 0.49 -8.25
C ARG A 132 15.26 0.14 -8.16
N ASN A 133 16.07 1.02 -7.59
CA ASN A 133 17.51 0.84 -7.44
C ASN A 133 17.94 0.46 -6.03
N TRP A 134 16.98 0.09 -5.18
CA TRP A 134 17.28 -0.32 -3.82
C TRP A 134 17.48 -1.82 -3.74
N ASN A 135 18.39 -2.22 -2.86
CA ASN A 135 18.48 -3.57 -2.34
C ASN A 135 17.84 -3.61 -0.96
N PHE A 136 17.17 -4.71 -0.64
CA PHE A 136 16.69 -4.97 0.71
C PHE A 136 17.82 -5.47 1.63
N ILE A 137 18.78 -6.22 1.04
CA ILE A 137 19.99 -6.69 1.75
C ILE A 137 21.13 -5.74 1.38
N ASN A 138 21.69 -5.07 2.40
CA ASN A 138 22.85 -4.19 2.26
C ASN A 138 24.13 -5.00 2.03
N ASP A 139 25.20 -4.35 1.55
CA ASP A 139 26.50 -5.00 1.29
C ASP A 139 27.12 -5.64 2.54
N ASP A 140 26.78 -5.16 3.74
CA ASP A 140 27.21 -5.71 5.02
C ASP A 140 26.31 -6.85 5.55
N GLY A 141 25.29 -7.24 4.78
CA GLY A 141 24.32 -8.29 5.12
C GLY A 141 23.18 -7.84 6.05
N THR A 142 23.14 -6.57 6.43
CA THR A 142 22.00 -6.01 7.18
C THR A 142 20.81 -5.74 6.25
N TYR A 143 19.62 -5.53 6.82
CA TYR A 143 18.42 -5.21 6.05
C TYR A 143 18.18 -3.71 5.95
N ASN A 144 17.83 -3.25 4.75
CA ASN A 144 17.29 -1.92 4.52
C ASN A 144 15.84 -1.85 5.00
N GLN A 145 15.64 -1.38 6.23
CA GLN A 145 14.33 -1.34 6.89
C GLN A 145 13.71 0.08 6.86
N ILE A 146 13.98 0.85 5.81
CA ILE A 146 13.30 2.13 5.61
C ILE A 146 11.82 1.85 5.35
N GLY A 147 10.97 2.28 6.29
CA GLY A 147 9.53 2.06 6.20
C GLY A 147 8.87 2.89 5.11
N CYS A 148 7.82 2.35 4.51
CA CYS A 148 7.06 3.03 3.45
C CYS A 148 6.51 4.42 3.87
N PRO A 149 6.15 4.72 5.13
CA PRO A 149 5.73 6.05 5.52
C PRO A 149 6.81 7.11 5.26
N LYS A 150 8.08 6.78 5.53
CA LYS A 150 9.18 7.70 5.26
C LYS A 150 9.36 7.97 3.76
N VAL A 151 9.32 6.94 2.93
CA VAL A 151 9.48 7.08 1.48
C VAL A 151 8.35 7.92 0.89
N ALA A 152 7.10 7.63 1.27
CA ALA A 152 5.94 8.41 0.87
C ALA A 152 6.07 9.88 1.29
N THR A 153 6.41 10.11 2.56
CA THR A 153 6.54 11.46 3.12
C THR A 153 7.63 12.27 2.43
N ASP A 154 8.80 11.67 2.21
CA ASP A 154 9.90 12.35 1.53
C ASP A 154 9.50 12.74 0.10
N LEU A 155 8.78 11.86 -0.61
CA LEU A 155 8.27 12.15 -1.95
C LEU A 155 7.25 13.31 -1.92
N PHE A 156 6.30 13.31 -0.99
CA PHE A 156 5.35 14.42 -0.83
C PHE A 156 6.06 15.75 -0.57
N LYS A 157 7.07 15.78 0.28
CA LYS A 157 7.86 16.99 0.56
C LYS A 157 8.54 17.54 -0.69
N THR A 158 8.91 16.71 -1.66
CA THR A 158 9.46 17.19 -2.94
C THR A 158 8.43 17.89 -3.82
N LYS A 159 7.14 17.65 -3.58
CA LYS A 159 6.02 18.26 -4.32
C LYS A 159 5.52 19.57 -3.68
N CYS A 160 6.26 20.15 -2.76
CA CYS A 160 5.89 21.38 -2.03
C CYS A 160 4.61 21.27 -1.19
N ILE A 161 4.33 20.09 -0.65
CA ILE A 161 3.16 19.83 0.15
C ILE A 161 3.51 20.06 1.62
N PHE A 162 2.68 20.86 2.29
CA PHE A 162 2.80 21.07 3.73
C PHE A 162 2.08 19.95 4.47
N LEU A 163 2.81 19.22 5.32
CA LEU A 163 2.29 18.12 6.11
C LEU A 163 2.17 18.56 7.57
N ASP A 164 0.95 18.72 8.07
CA ASP A 164 0.65 19.11 9.44
C ASP A 164 -0.35 18.20 10.14
N GLY A 165 -0.70 17.08 9.49
CA GLY A 165 -1.69 16.11 9.95
C GLY A 165 -3.14 16.54 9.75
N SER A 166 -3.40 17.73 9.21
CA SER A 166 -4.76 18.16 8.87
C SER A 166 -5.23 17.55 7.55
N GLU A 167 -6.54 17.44 7.38
CA GLU A 167 -7.13 17.11 6.10
C GLU A 167 -6.84 18.22 5.09
N GLN A 168 -6.26 17.84 3.96
CA GLN A 168 -5.87 18.78 2.93
C GLN A 168 -6.02 18.16 1.54
N THR A 169 -6.35 18.98 0.56
CA THR A 169 -6.37 18.58 -0.84
C THR A 169 -5.08 19.01 -1.50
N VAL A 170 -4.42 18.04 -2.12
CA VAL A 170 -3.20 18.24 -2.89
C VAL A 170 -3.57 18.16 -4.36
N CYS A 171 -3.26 19.22 -5.10
CA CYS A 171 -3.45 19.25 -6.55
C CYS A 171 -2.21 18.71 -7.28
N ASP A 172 -2.45 18.21 -8.50
CA ASP A 172 -1.41 17.72 -9.42
C ASP A 172 -0.44 18.82 -9.83
#